data_81e3add1d01aa750c2b89670fe48c6c1
#
_entry.id   81e3add1d01aa750c2b89670fe48c6c1
#
_cell.length_a   1.000
_cell.length_b   1.000
_cell.length_c   1.000
_cell.angle_alpha   90.00
_cell.angle_beta   90.00
_cell.angle_gamma   90.00
#
_symmetry.space_group_name_H-M   'P 1'
#
loop_
_entity.id
_entity.type
_entity.pdbx_description
1 polymer ?
#
loop_
_entity_poly.entity_id
_entity_poly.type
_entity_poly.pdbx_seq_one_letter_code
_entity_poly.pdbx_strand_id
1 'polypeptide(L)'
;MNKKNLFNHNNWLKNNDNRALSILNNMGISMYFGQKGEIYYRLSENEPYTSTKDFKSLENIFKNITGEDIDLSAFYKKGKVLTNENDLEEKLIISPEDLKLVLAEVFNPFTNDEFIEIGNGTYHLNRFKPSVYMLLGTGFNQGWTFNLENSAIGKLILHLVNYDRQRLYWVINWLAYFFQGLKKSQVALVLLGVQGTGKGIFFNEVIKQLFGENFVKTINDKSLNTNYKGSLVEITLFLNLDEISAKSSSSSSIKNFLKALVTNASISVEKKFKNLEKETPIYGQILITSNELYALEIESSDRRFTVFSTSGNLANYDFLGYGNYESLSAAIKSELKSFSIYLKNYQVDEKNANTAMNTLEKDNLIQQYQRATHKRIKMTKLQKNLREFEEAIRLKNFNFFNNIVDENKFQLKNEIFGDLQHNIFRVDNLLPTFKTLYGNRNFSTVSELLKELQNVNINLFSNQNIVQCNINGEIKYCLNLNVSYHQYGYFYA
;
A
#
# COMPACT_ATOMS: atom_id res chain seq x y z
N MET A 1 26.89 34.93 -29.77
CA MET A 1 26.86 36.08 -28.84
C MET A 1 26.59 35.58 -27.45
N ASN A 2 27.56 35.81 -26.56
CA ASN A 2 27.64 35.30 -25.22
C ASN A 2 26.52 35.82 -24.29
N LYS A 3 25.61 34.92 -23.86
CA LYS A 3 24.77 35.15 -22.69
C LYS A 3 25.50 34.72 -21.42
N LYS A 4 26.66 35.30 -21.17
CA LYS A 4 27.37 35.21 -19.88
C LYS A 4 27.16 36.54 -19.14
N ASN A 5 26.81 36.44 -17.86
CA ASN A 5 26.67 37.51 -16.86
C ASN A 5 25.31 38.22 -16.78
N LEU A 6 24.30 37.54 -16.20
CA LEU A 6 23.13 38.18 -15.65
C LEU A 6 22.85 37.87 -14.18
N PHE A 7 23.65 37.02 -13.54
CA PHE A 7 23.50 36.75 -12.11
C PHE A 7 24.85 36.79 -11.41
N ASN A 8 25.10 37.85 -10.70
CA ASN A 8 26.33 38.00 -9.89
C ASN A 8 26.07 37.42 -8.51
N HIS A 9 26.83 36.36 -8.16
CA HIS A 9 26.70 35.54 -6.95
C HIS A 9 26.74 36.29 -5.61
N ASN A 10 27.26 37.54 -5.62
CA ASN A 10 27.44 38.31 -4.40
C ASN A 10 26.23 39.10 -3.92
N ASN A 11 25.12 39.14 -4.67
CA ASN A 11 23.90 39.84 -4.27
C ASN A 11 22.90 39.01 -3.47
N TRP A 12 23.09 37.66 -3.45
CA TRP A 12 22.16 36.76 -2.77
C TRP A 12 22.16 36.88 -1.24
N LEU A 13 23.26 37.34 -0.64
CA LEU A 13 23.37 37.54 0.80
C LEU A 13 22.70 38.86 1.29
N LYS A 14 22.25 39.72 0.36
CA LYS A 14 21.54 40.99 0.69
C LYS A 14 20.02 40.89 0.69
N ASN A 15 19.42 39.80 0.16
CA ASN A 15 18.00 39.75 -0.19
C ASN A 15 17.07 39.21 0.90
N ASN A 16 17.55 38.98 2.12
CA ASN A 16 16.65 38.68 3.25
C ASN A 16 15.95 39.93 3.81
N ASP A 17 16.28 41.14 3.30
CA ASP A 17 15.77 42.43 3.80
C ASP A 17 14.81 43.15 2.84
N ASN A 18 14.31 42.48 1.77
CA ASN A 18 13.32 43.15 0.91
C ASN A 18 11.99 43.33 1.67
N ARG A 19 11.70 44.58 2.06
CA ARG A 19 10.53 44.96 2.86
C ARG A 19 9.22 44.54 2.19
N ALA A 20 9.12 44.64 0.86
CA ALA A 20 7.92 44.27 0.12
C ALA A 20 7.65 42.76 0.22
N LEU A 21 8.71 41.90 0.07
CA LEU A 21 8.59 40.45 0.25
C LEU A 21 8.25 40.10 1.68
N SER A 22 8.80 40.80 2.67
CA SER A 22 8.47 40.59 4.07
C SER A 22 7.00 40.84 4.37
N ILE A 23 6.43 41.92 3.82
CA ILE A 23 4.98 42.25 3.94
C ILE A 23 4.15 41.09 3.35
N LEU A 24 4.46 40.64 2.12
CA LEU A 24 3.73 39.58 1.46
C LEU A 24 3.82 38.26 2.23
N ASN A 25 5.01 37.86 2.66
CA ASN A 25 5.25 36.63 3.41
C ASN A 25 4.50 36.61 4.76
N ASN A 26 4.44 37.77 5.46
CA ASN A 26 3.69 37.88 6.71
C ASN A 26 2.18 37.70 6.52
N MET A 27 1.68 37.95 5.31
CA MET A 27 0.28 37.70 4.92
C MET A 27 0.06 36.31 4.32
N GLY A 28 1.08 35.44 4.31
CA GLY A 28 1.03 34.09 3.75
C GLY A 28 1.12 34.04 2.22
N ILE A 29 1.44 35.18 1.58
CA ILE A 29 1.63 35.30 0.12
C ILE A 29 3.07 34.90 -0.21
N SER A 30 3.22 33.95 -1.11
CA SER A 30 4.54 33.48 -1.57
C SER A 30 4.66 33.64 -3.08
N MET A 31 5.88 33.89 -3.57
CA MET A 31 6.14 34.06 -4.99
C MET A 31 7.54 33.58 -5.38
N TYR A 32 7.68 33.16 -6.64
CA TYR A 32 8.96 32.81 -7.25
C TYR A 32 8.97 33.17 -8.74
N PHE A 33 10.16 33.20 -9.34
CA PHE A 33 10.35 33.53 -10.74
C PHE A 33 10.60 32.25 -11.56
N GLY A 34 9.87 32.10 -12.67
CA GLY A 34 9.99 30.96 -13.56
C GLY A 34 10.93 31.20 -14.72
N GLN A 35 11.38 30.11 -15.39
CA GLN A 35 12.34 30.16 -16.51
C GLN A 35 11.87 30.96 -17.72
N LYS A 36 10.57 31.08 -17.94
CA LYS A 36 9.99 31.73 -19.13
C LYS A 36 9.66 33.19 -18.88
N GLY A 37 10.12 33.77 -17.74
CA GLY A 37 9.91 35.13 -17.39
C GLY A 37 8.53 35.44 -16.78
N GLU A 38 7.87 34.42 -16.24
CA GLU A 38 6.62 34.55 -15.48
C GLU A 38 6.90 34.57 -13.98
N ILE A 39 6.04 35.26 -13.23
CA ILE A 39 5.96 35.16 -11.77
C ILE A 39 4.92 34.08 -11.43
N TYR A 40 5.31 33.18 -10.54
CA TYR A 40 4.39 32.29 -9.87
C TYR A 40 4.12 32.81 -8.47
N TYR A 41 2.85 32.90 -8.10
CA TYR A 41 2.42 33.39 -6.80
C TYR A 41 1.26 32.55 -6.24
N ARG A 42 1.10 32.59 -4.94
CA ARG A 42 -0.08 32.07 -4.24
C ARG A 42 -0.45 33.07 -3.13
N LEU A 43 -1.74 33.24 -2.89
CA LEU A 43 -2.26 34.18 -1.90
C LEU A 43 -2.37 33.56 -0.49
N SER A 44 -2.28 32.24 -0.38
CA SER A 44 -2.17 31.53 0.91
C SER A 44 -1.32 30.29 0.77
N GLU A 45 -0.79 29.76 1.89
CA GLU A 45 0.04 28.54 1.90
C GLU A 45 -0.69 27.29 1.40
N ASN A 46 -2.02 27.28 1.47
CA ASN A 46 -2.84 26.15 1.08
C ASN A 46 -3.25 26.17 -0.40
N GLU A 47 -2.98 27.27 -1.10
CA GLU A 47 -3.31 27.40 -2.52
C GLU A 47 -2.17 26.95 -3.42
N PRO A 48 -2.47 26.43 -4.62
CA PRO A 48 -1.46 26.17 -5.63
C PRO A 48 -0.90 27.50 -6.18
N TYR A 49 0.34 27.46 -6.64
CA TYR A 49 0.92 28.59 -7.35
C TYR A 49 0.21 28.83 -8.68
N THR A 50 -0.15 30.10 -8.94
CA THR A 50 -0.68 30.60 -10.21
C THR A 50 0.40 31.38 -10.92
N SER A 51 0.57 31.18 -12.24
CA SER A 51 1.54 31.96 -13.02
C SER A 51 0.92 33.13 -13.72
N THR A 52 1.65 34.25 -13.78
CA THR A 52 1.25 35.43 -14.54
C THR A 52 2.43 36.14 -15.21
N LYS A 53 2.15 36.77 -16.33
CA LYS A 53 3.00 37.79 -16.99
C LYS A 53 2.36 39.16 -16.98
N ASP A 54 1.15 39.27 -16.49
CA ASP A 54 0.46 40.52 -16.24
C ASP A 54 0.80 41.03 -14.83
N PHE A 55 1.97 41.65 -14.72
CA PHE A 55 2.50 42.12 -13.46
C PHE A 55 1.70 43.32 -12.93
N LYS A 56 1.07 44.09 -13.82
CA LYS A 56 0.22 45.23 -13.40
C LYS A 56 -1.05 44.77 -12.70
N SER A 57 -1.67 43.71 -13.20
CA SER A 57 -2.79 43.09 -12.49
C SER A 57 -2.36 42.52 -11.15
N LEU A 58 -1.15 41.95 -11.06
CA LEU A 58 -0.61 41.42 -9.82
C LEU A 58 -0.32 42.52 -8.79
N GLU A 59 0.22 43.69 -9.21
CA GLU A 59 0.39 44.87 -8.36
C GLU A 59 -0.95 45.32 -7.76
N ASN A 60 -2.02 45.35 -8.57
CA ASN A 60 -3.36 45.73 -8.08
C ASN A 60 -3.90 44.69 -7.07
N ILE A 61 -3.64 43.39 -7.28
CA ILE A 61 -4.03 42.35 -6.33
C ILE A 61 -3.30 42.58 -4.99
N PHE A 62 -1.99 42.80 -5.03
CA PHE A 62 -1.21 43.06 -3.81
C PHE A 62 -1.67 44.32 -3.10
N LYS A 63 -1.92 45.41 -3.81
CA LYS A 63 -2.46 46.63 -3.25
C LYS A 63 -3.80 46.45 -2.54
N ASN A 64 -4.71 45.68 -3.15
CA ASN A 64 -6.01 45.38 -2.55
C ASN A 64 -5.89 44.51 -1.28
N ILE A 65 -4.89 43.61 -1.19
CA ILE A 65 -4.73 42.74 -0.05
C ILE A 65 -3.92 43.41 1.06
N THR A 66 -2.82 44.06 0.72
CA THR A 66 -1.87 44.62 1.68
C THR A 66 -2.15 46.08 2.05
N GLY A 67 -2.85 46.81 1.21
CA GLY A 67 -3.00 48.30 1.29
C GLY A 67 -1.77 49.06 0.79
N GLU A 68 -0.69 48.35 0.39
CA GLU A 68 0.60 48.92 0.01
C GLU A 68 0.81 48.90 -1.51
N ASP A 69 1.47 49.93 -2.05
CA ASP A 69 1.85 49.99 -3.47
C ASP A 69 3.16 49.22 -3.71
N ILE A 70 3.05 47.93 -4.08
CA ILE A 70 4.20 47.09 -4.41
C ILE A 70 4.46 47.19 -5.92
N ASP A 71 5.64 47.67 -6.28
CA ASP A 71 6.07 47.91 -7.66
C ASP A 71 6.81 46.69 -8.24
N LEU A 72 6.27 46.12 -9.33
CA LEU A 72 6.85 45.03 -10.11
C LEU A 72 7.42 45.50 -11.46
N SER A 73 7.61 46.81 -11.64
CA SER A 73 8.05 47.39 -12.92
C SER A 73 9.42 46.86 -13.40
N ALA A 74 10.26 46.37 -12.48
CA ALA A 74 11.55 45.72 -12.81
C ALA A 74 11.39 44.50 -13.73
N PHE A 75 10.24 43.86 -13.75
CA PHE A 75 9.97 42.69 -14.62
C PHE A 75 9.60 43.11 -16.06
N TYR A 76 9.13 44.36 -16.28
CA TYR A 76 8.78 44.86 -17.61
C TYR A 76 9.95 45.45 -18.38
N LYS A 77 10.89 46.05 -17.67
CA LYS A 77 11.95 46.89 -18.28
C LYS A 77 13.19 46.05 -18.49
N LYS A 78 13.54 45.77 -19.74
CA LYS A 78 14.86 45.28 -20.10
C LYS A 78 15.91 46.32 -19.67
N GLY A 79 16.30 46.28 -18.42
CA GLY A 79 17.59 46.77 -17.96
C GLY A 79 17.77 48.27 -17.84
N LYS A 80 16.82 49.07 -17.36
CA LYS A 80 17.11 50.36 -16.71
C LYS A 80 15.95 50.77 -15.81
N VAL A 81 16.09 50.48 -14.54
CA VAL A 81 15.35 51.26 -13.51
C VAL A 81 16.12 52.59 -13.42
N LEU A 82 15.55 53.63 -13.99
CA LEU A 82 15.99 55.01 -13.71
C LEU A 82 15.43 55.38 -12.33
N THR A 83 16.14 54.99 -11.30
CA THR A 83 15.86 55.49 -9.96
C THR A 83 16.69 56.75 -9.74
N ASN A 84 16.05 57.85 -9.53
CA ASN A 84 16.67 58.96 -8.82
C ASN A 84 17.01 58.44 -7.40
N GLU A 85 18.26 58.59 -6.99
CA GLU A 85 18.73 58.05 -5.69
C GLU A 85 17.92 58.57 -4.48
N ASN A 86 17.15 59.64 -4.63
CA ASN A 86 16.30 60.24 -3.60
C ASN A 86 14.91 59.60 -3.45
N ASP A 87 14.47 58.74 -4.41
CA ASP A 87 13.13 58.09 -4.38
C ASP A 87 13.16 56.64 -3.84
N LEU A 88 14.32 56.13 -3.43
CA LEU A 88 14.52 54.73 -3.11
C LEU A 88 14.06 54.32 -1.71
N GLU A 89 13.93 55.25 -0.79
CA GLU A 89 13.61 54.91 0.62
C GLU A 89 12.12 54.65 0.90
N GLU A 90 11.20 54.96 -0.03
CA GLU A 90 9.75 54.77 0.21
C GLU A 90 9.06 53.76 -0.73
N LYS A 91 9.69 53.33 -1.83
CA LYS A 91 9.04 52.42 -2.76
C LYS A 91 9.29 50.97 -2.41
N LEU A 92 8.20 50.20 -2.24
CA LEU A 92 8.22 48.74 -2.07
C LEU A 92 8.40 48.07 -3.43
N ILE A 93 9.64 47.87 -3.86
CA ILE A 93 10.00 47.28 -5.17
C ILE A 93 10.40 45.84 -5.01
N ILE A 94 9.87 44.96 -5.89
CA ILE A 94 10.33 43.60 -6.06
C ILE A 94 10.92 43.45 -7.46
N SER A 95 12.13 42.94 -7.54
CA SER A 95 12.84 42.64 -8.80
C SER A 95 13.00 41.14 -9.02
N PRO A 96 13.33 40.71 -10.25
CA PRO A 96 13.65 39.30 -10.50
C PRO A 96 14.77 38.74 -9.62
N GLU A 97 15.68 39.59 -9.14
CA GLU A 97 16.82 39.22 -8.29
C GLU A 97 16.40 38.95 -6.84
N ASP A 98 15.24 39.48 -6.43
CA ASP A 98 14.67 39.27 -5.10
C ASP A 98 13.94 37.89 -5.01
N LEU A 99 13.62 37.30 -6.14
CA LEU A 99 12.87 36.07 -6.19
C LEU A 99 13.76 34.85 -6.47
N LYS A 100 13.41 33.71 -5.87
CA LYS A 100 14.03 32.43 -6.20
C LYS A 100 13.76 32.07 -7.65
N LEU A 101 14.82 31.80 -8.43
CA LEU A 101 14.67 31.31 -9.80
C LEU A 101 14.42 29.79 -9.79
N VAL A 102 13.21 29.40 -10.11
CA VAL A 102 12.81 27.99 -10.14
C VAL A 102 12.91 27.44 -11.54
N LEU A 103 13.71 26.37 -11.70
CA LEU A 103 13.96 25.74 -13.00
C LEU A 103 12.96 24.64 -13.33
N ALA A 104 12.46 23.91 -12.32
CA ALA A 104 11.50 22.83 -12.50
C ALA A 104 10.72 22.54 -11.24
N GLU A 105 9.58 21.90 -11.40
CA GLU A 105 8.87 21.24 -10.31
C GLU A 105 9.36 19.81 -10.18
N VAL A 106 9.63 19.36 -8.94
CA VAL A 106 10.05 18.01 -8.61
C VAL A 106 9.19 17.45 -7.48
N PHE A 107 9.16 16.14 -7.33
CA PHE A 107 8.58 15.50 -6.17
C PHE A 107 9.69 14.75 -5.43
N ASN A 108 10.10 15.28 -4.30
CA ASN A 108 11.12 14.69 -3.44
C ASN A 108 10.57 14.54 -2.01
N PRO A 109 10.15 13.33 -1.61
CA PRO A 109 9.57 13.10 -0.30
C PRO A 109 10.61 13.02 0.84
N PHE A 110 11.90 13.11 0.54
CA PHE A 110 12.99 12.99 1.53
C PHE A 110 13.43 14.32 2.14
N THR A 111 12.83 15.43 1.72
CA THR A 111 13.01 16.73 2.34
C THR A 111 11.68 17.46 2.45
N ASN A 112 11.54 18.26 3.52
CA ASN A 112 10.38 19.11 3.72
C ASN A 112 10.56 20.50 3.10
N ASP A 113 11.73 20.78 2.50
CA ASP A 113 12.01 22.06 1.89
C ASP A 113 11.14 22.26 0.64
N GLU A 114 10.39 23.35 0.61
CA GLU A 114 9.58 23.71 -0.56
C GLU A 114 10.47 24.06 -1.76
N PHE A 115 11.60 24.73 -1.52
CA PHE A 115 12.57 25.08 -2.55
C PHE A 115 13.87 24.34 -2.31
N ILE A 116 14.22 23.44 -3.21
CA ILE A 116 15.44 22.65 -3.16
C ILE A 116 16.51 23.36 -4.00
N GLU A 117 17.58 23.85 -3.37
CA GLU A 117 18.68 24.50 -4.06
C GLU A 117 19.47 23.48 -4.89
N ILE A 118 19.74 23.83 -6.16
CA ILE A 118 20.48 22.99 -7.11
C ILE A 118 21.80 23.65 -7.55
N GLY A 119 22.13 24.76 -6.92
CA GLY A 119 23.37 25.52 -7.14
C GLY A 119 23.15 26.85 -7.90
N ASN A 120 24.10 27.77 -7.73
CA ASN A 120 24.11 29.11 -8.36
C ASN A 120 22.83 29.92 -8.14
N GLY A 121 22.19 29.80 -6.97
CA GLY A 121 20.95 30.51 -6.66
C GLY A 121 19.74 30.05 -7.45
N THR A 122 19.78 28.86 -8.00
CA THR A 122 18.64 28.23 -8.70
C THR A 122 18.03 27.12 -7.87
N TYR A 123 16.73 26.90 -8.06
CA TYR A 123 15.93 26.01 -7.23
C TYR A 123 15.05 25.09 -8.07
N HIS A 124 14.71 23.95 -7.47
CA HIS A 124 13.53 23.20 -7.84
C HIS A 124 12.42 23.44 -6.81
N LEU A 125 11.18 23.61 -7.27
CA LEU A 125 10.00 23.61 -6.40
C LEU A 125 9.63 22.17 -6.05
N ASN A 126 9.67 21.86 -4.76
CA ASN A 126 9.24 20.55 -4.28
C ASN A 126 7.72 20.51 -4.13
N ARG A 127 7.09 19.60 -4.82
CA ARG A 127 5.63 19.37 -4.73
C ARG A 127 5.23 18.53 -3.52
N PHE A 128 6.19 17.95 -2.82
CA PHE A 128 5.92 17.21 -1.61
C PHE A 128 5.61 18.17 -0.46
N LYS A 129 4.46 17.93 0.18
CA LYS A 129 4.08 18.58 1.44
C LYS A 129 3.70 17.48 2.43
N PRO A 130 4.45 17.30 3.53
CA PRO A 130 4.13 16.28 4.51
C PRO A 130 2.77 16.55 5.14
N SER A 131 2.04 15.48 5.46
CA SER A 131 0.79 15.58 6.21
C SER A 131 1.06 16.09 7.63
N VAL A 132 0.02 16.61 8.28
CA VAL A 132 0.13 17.01 9.69
C VAL A 132 0.62 15.89 10.58
N TYR A 133 0.29 14.63 10.27
CA TYR A 133 0.72 13.45 11.01
C TYR A 133 2.19 13.12 10.79
N MET A 134 2.73 13.40 9.61
CA MET A 134 4.16 13.24 9.30
C MET A 134 5.02 14.32 9.98
N LEU A 135 4.47 15.49 10.27
CA LEU A 135 5.16 16.59 10.94
C LEU A 135 5.19 16.45 12.47
N LEU A 136 4.34 15.60 13.06
CA LEU A 136 4.34 15.38 14.50
C LEU A 136 5.72 14.89 14.98
N GLY A 137 6.22 15.49 16.07
CA GLY A 137 7.48 15.07 16.69
C GLY A 137 7.38 13.68 17.33
N THR A 138 8.54 13.08 17.62
CA THR A 138 8.66 11.82 18.37
C THR A 138 8.51 12.00 19.88
N GLY A 139 8.35 13.24 20.35
CA GLY A 139 8.29 13.58 21.77
C GLY A 139 7.03 13.03 22.44
N PHE A 140 7.23 12.03 23.27
CA PHE A 140 6.25 11.58 24.24
C PHE A 140 6.50 12.25 25.59
N ASN A 141 5.44 12.66 26.27
CA ASN A 141 5.49 12.74 27.71
C ASN A 141 5.76 11.34 28.26
N GLN A 142 6.76 11.19 29.11
CA GLN A 142 7.12 9.92 29.76
C GLN A 142 5.83 9.28 30.34
N GLY A 143 5.51 8.05 29.89
CA GLY A 143 4.36 7.28 30.38
C GLY A 143 3.20 7.10 29.40
N TRP A 144 3.23 7.68 28.21
CA TRP A 144 2.18 7.44 27.22
C TRP A 144 2.47 6.19 26.37
N THR A 145 1.52 5.26 26.35
CA THR A 145 1.59 4.06 25.51
C THR A 145 0.32 3.96 24.65
N PHE A 146 0.49 3.85 23.35
CA PHE A 146 -0.63 3.53 22.45
C PHE A 146 -0.93 2.04 22.52
N ASN A 147 -2.12 1.67 22.99
CA ASN A 147 -2.53 0.27 23.04
C ASN A 147 -3.08 -0.14 21.67
N LEU A 148 -2.21 -0.65 20.81
CA LEU A 148 -2.55 -1.03 19.45
C LEU A 148 -3.73 -2.01 19.38
N GLU A 149 -3.70 -3.11 20.15
CA GLU A 149 -4.69 -4.19 20.03
C GLU A 149 -6.10 -3.76 20.49
N ASN A 150 -6.19 -2.78 21.38
CA ASN A 150 -7.48 -2.26 21.86
C ASN A 150 -7.96 -1.02 21.08
N SER A 151 -7.11 -0.44 20.24
CA SER A 151 -7.47 0.72 19.41
C SER A 151 -8.40 0.34 18.26
N ALA A 152 -9.17 1.29 17.75
CA ALA A 152 -10.02 1.10 16.57
C ALA A 152 -9.18 0.74 15.34
N ILE A 153 -8.03 1.42 15.16
CA ILE A 153 -7.10 1.15 14.06
C ILE A 153 -6.50 -0.26 14.19
N GLY A 154 -6.06 -0.64 15.38
CA GLY A 154 -5.48 -1.96 15.62
C GLY A 154 -6.50 -3.09 15.45
N LYS A 155 -7.73 -2.93 15.97
CA LYS A 155 -8.83 -3.87 15.75
C LYS A 155 -9.19 -4.01 14.27
N LEU A 156 -9.19 -2.89 13.52
CA LEU A 156 -9.44 -2.93 12.06
C LEU A 156 -8.34 -3.72 11.34
N ILE A 157 -7.06 -3.44 11.61
CA ILE A 157 -5.96 -4.17 10.98
C ILE A 157 -6.00 -5.65 11.39
N LEU A 158 -6.26 -5.95 12.66
CA LEU A 158 -6.39 -7.33 13.15
C LEU A 158 -7.50 -8.10 12.43
N HIS A 159 -8.65 -7.45 12.18
CA HIS A 159 -9.74 -8.00 11.39
C HIS A 159 -9.34 -8.23 9.91
N LEU A 160 -8.58 -7.29 9.31
CA LEU A 160 -8.07 -7.41 7.95
C LEU A 160 -7.02 -8.50 7.76
N VAL A 161 -6.40 -8.95 8.82
CA VAL A 161 -5.44 -10.07 8.79
C VAL A 161 -6.00 -11.35 9.42
N ASN A 162 -7.33 -11.45 9.50
CA ASN A 162 -8.08 -12.59 10.01
C ASN A 162 -7.73 -12.96 11.46
N TYR A 163 -7.60 -11.95 12.32
CA TYR A 163 -7.30 -12.06 13.76
C TYR A 163 -5.96 -12.74 14.09
N ASP A 164 -5.02 -12.75 13.17
CA ASP A 164 -3.66 -13.23 13.39
C ASP A 164 -2.76 -12.08 13.89
N ARG A 165 -2.27 -12.21 15.15
CA ARG A 165 -1.40 -11.20 15.76
C ARG A 165 -0.04 -11.06 15.08
N GLN A 166 0.53 -12.15 14.58
CA GLN A 166 1.81 -12.11 13.87
C GLN A 166 1.68 -11.30 12.58
N ARG A 167 0.57 -11.49 11.85
CA ARG A 167 0.23 -10.72 10.65
C ARG A 167 -0.04 -9.26 11.00
N LEU A 168 -0.73 -8.98 12.11
CA LEU A 168 -0.94 -7.60 12.60
C LEU A 168 0.40 -6.88 12.78
N TYR A 169 1.33 -7.48 13.53
CA TYR A 169 2.64 -6.85 13.78
C TYR A 169 3.50 -6.77 12.53
N TRP A 170 3.34 -7.69 11.58
CA TRP A 170 3.99 -7.57 10.28
C TRP A 170 3.46 -6.34 9.51
N VAL A 171 2.15 -6.12 9.46
CA VAL A 171 1.54 -4.93 8.81
C VAL A 171 2.02 -3.65 9.48
N ILE A 172 2.06 -3.63 10.81
CA ILE A 172 2.55 -2.46 11.58
C ILE A 172 4.02 -2.18 11.26
N ASN A 173 4.87 -3.20 11.26
CA ASN A 173 6.29 -3.06 10.93
C ASN A 173 6.50 -2.53 9.49
N TRP A 174 5.76 -3.09 8.52
CA TRP A 174 5.78 -2.68 7.13
C TRP A 174 5.31 -1.22 6.95
N LEU A 175 4.25 -0.82 7.68
CA LEU A 175 3.73 0.54 7.64
C LEU A 175 4.67 1.53 8.34
N ALA A 176 5.21 1.17 9.51
CA ALA A 176 6.16 2.00 10.26
C ALA A 176 7.46 2.21 9.48
N TYR A 177 7.99 1.16 8.84
CA TYR A 177 9.17 1.27 7.96
C TYR A 177 8.99 2.35 6.90
N PHE A 178 7.85 2.35 6.21
CA PHE A 178 7.57 3.36 5.20
C PHE A 178 7.27 4.73 5.82
N PHE A 179 6.52 4.79 6.91
CA PHE A 179 6.13 6.05 7.55
C PHE A 179 7.31 6.82 8.12
N GLN A 180 8.32 6.13 8.66
CA GLN A 180 9.51 6.75 9.24
C GLN A 180 10.47 7.32 8.21
N GLY A 181 10.67 6.64 7.09
CA GLY A 181 11.72 6.99 6.14
C GLY A 181 11.25 7.27 4.72
N LEU A 182 9.97 7.09 4.42
CA LEU A 182 9.38 7.14 3.07
C LEU A 182 10.15 6.29 2.04
N LYS A 183 10.90 5.30 2.53
CA LYS A 183 11.59 4.31 1.72
C LYS A 183 10.61 3.18 1.40
N LYS A 184 10.33 2.99 0.14
CA LYS A 184 9.43 1.95 -0.34
C LYS A 184 9.95 0.57 0.05
N SER A 185 9.08 -0.28 0.62
CA SER A 185 9.39 -1.70 0.84
C SER A 185 9.48 -2.46 -0.49
N GLN A 186 10.29 -3.52 -0.49
CA GLN A 186 10.39 -4.48 -1.59
C GLN A 186 9.21 -5.47 -1.63
N VAL A 187 8.21 -5.26 -0.76
CA VAL A 187 7.03 -6.13 -0.61
C VAL A 187 5.76 -5.30 -0.64
N ALA A 188 4.81 -5.72 -1.47
CA ALA A 188 3.44 -5.22 -1.47
C ALA A 188 2.57 -6.06 -0.52
N LEU A 189 1.68 -5.39 0.22
CA LEU A 189 0.63 -6.03 0.99
C LEU A 189 -0.57 -6.31 0.07
N VAL A 190 -1.09 -7.54 0.11
CA VAL A 190 -2.28 -7.96 -0.64
C VAL A 190 -3.35 -8.38 0.36
N LEU A 191 -4.52 -7.75 0.30
CA LEU A 191 -5.67 -8.06 1.13
C LEU A 191 -6.80 -8.63 0.27
N LEU A 192 -7.10 -9.91 0.46
CA LEU A 192 -8.15 -10.63 -0.25
C LEU A 192 -9.35 -10.86 0.67
N GLY A 193 -10.55 -10.61 0.20
CA GLY A 193 -11.75 -10.90 0.98
C GLY A 193 -12.99 -10.21 0.44
N VAL A 194 -14.15 -10.69 0.87
CA VAL A 194 -15.45 -10.20 0.41
C VAL A 194 -15.63 -8.70 0.62
N GLN A 195 -16.64 -8.13 -0.03
CA GLN A 195 -16.99 -6.72 0.17
C GLN A 195 -17.41 -6.45 1.62
N GLY A 196 -17.11 -5.26 2.14
CA GLY A 196 -17.51 -4.83 3.48
C GLY A 196 -16.60 -5.30 4.61
N THR A 197 -15.42 -5.87 4.33
CA THR A 197 -14.46 -6.32 5.36
C THR A 197 -13.58 -5.21 5.93
N GLY A 198 -13.74 -3.95 5.48
CA GLY A 198 -12.96 -2.81 6.02
C GLY A 198 -11.71 -2.44 5.22
N LYS A 199 -11.40 -3.10 4.08
CA LYS A 199 -10.25 -2.75 3.22
C LYS A 199 -10.26 -1.28 2.82
N GLY A 200 -11.42 -0.78 2.35
CA GLY A 200 -11.62 0.62 1.97
C GLY A 200 -11.53 1.57 3.17
N ILE A 201 -11.99 1.17 4.36
CA ILE A 201 -11.86 1.97 5.59
C ILE A 201 -10.39 2.13 5.96
N PHE A 202 -9.61 1.04 5.97
CA PHE A 202 -8.18 1.09 6.22
C PHE A 202 -7.46 2.04 5.26
N PHE A 203 -7.77 1.94 3.97
CA PHE A 203 -7.13 2.79 2.98
C PHE A 203 -7.56 4.26 3.10
N ASN A 204 -8.85 4.56 3.21
CA ASN A 204 -9.35 5.93 3.17
C ASN A 204 -9.22 6.66 4.51
N GLU A 205 -9.51 5.97 5.64
CA GLU A 205 -9.55 6.59 6.97
C GLU A 205 -8.19 6.50 7.70
N VAL A 206 -7.29 5.60 7.29
CA VAL A 206 -5.97 5.46 7.92
C VAL A 206 -4.88 5.90 6.96
N ILE A 207 -4.69 5.20 5.84
CA ILE A 207 -3.55 5.43 4.94
C ILE A 207 -3.60 6.83 4.31
N LYS A 208 -4.74 7.22 3.74
CA LYS A 208 -4.90 8.56 3.12
C LYS A 208 -4.63 9.69 4.10
N GLN A 209 -5.11 9.54 5.34
CA GLN A 209 -4.93 10.56 6.37
C GLN A 209 -3.47 10.67 6.80
N LEU A 210 -2.81 9.53 7.02
CA LEU A 210 -1.40 9.49 7.44
C LEU A 210 -0.46 10.12 6.39
N PHE A 211 -0.66 9.82 5.11
CA PHE A 211 0.27 10.23 4.04
C PHE A 211 -0.18 11.46 3.27
N GLY A 212 -1.40 11.96 3.48
CA GLY A 212 -2.00 13.09 2.79
C GLY A 212 -2.71 12.69 1.49
N GLU A 213 -3.92 13.18 1.32
CA GLU A 213 -4.82 12.80 0.21
C GLU A 213 -4.21 13.04 -1.18
N ASN A 214 -3.40 14.09 -1.34
CA ASN A 214 -2.79 14.46 -2.62
C ASN A 214 -1.73 13.46 -3.09
N PHE A 215 -1.19 12.64 -2.19
CA PHE A 215 -0.10 11.71 -2.47
C PHE A 215 -0.50 10.24 -2.38
N VAL A 216 -1.79 9.98 -2.19
CA VAL A 216 -2.33 8.63 -2.07
C VAL A 216 -3.33 8.40 -3.20
N LYS A 217 -3.07 7.39 -4.02
CA LYS A 217 -3.88 7.11 -5.22
C LYS A 217 -4.49 5.72 -5.17
N THR A 218 -5.69 5.62 -5.74
CA THR A 218 -6.34 4.33 -6.07
C THR A 218 -6.30 4.11 -7.58
N ILE A 219 -5.92 2.92 -7.98
CA ILE A 219 -5.88 2.46 -9.36
C ILE A 219 -6.75 1.20 -9.45
N ASN A 220 -7.61 1.15 -10.45
CA ASN A 220 -8.43 -0.02 -10.79
C ASN A 220 -7.94 -0.69 -12.08
N ASP A 221 -8.51 -1.84 -12.40
CA ASP A 221 -8.21 -2.62 -13.61
C ASP A 221 -8.25 -1.79 -14.91
N LYS A 222 -9.20 -0.86 -15.04
CA LYS A 222 -9.32 -0.01 -16.23
C LYS A 222 -8.10 0.90 -16.38
N SER A 223 -7.63 1.47 -15.28
CA SER A 223 -6.46 2.35 -15.27
C SER A 223 -5.15 1.61 -15.56
N LEU A 224 -5.04 0.33 -15.16
CA LEU A 224 -3.87 -0.51 -15.46
C LEU A 224 -3.74 -0.85 -16.95
N ASN A 225 -4.83 -0.84 -17.68
CA ASN A 225 -4.85 -1.12 -19.11
C ASN A 225 -4.55 0.10 -19.99
N THR A 226 -4.24 1.26 -19.40
CA THR A 226 -3.86 2.46 -20.16
C THR A 226 -2.39 2.43 -20.57
N ASN A 227 -2.06 3.11 -21.68
CA ASN A 227 -0.67 3.26 -22.13
C ASN A 227 0.12 4.27 -21.28
N TYR A 228 -0.55 5.11 -20.48
CA TYR A 228 0.04 6.22 -19.72
C TYR A 228 0.30 5.87 -18.25
N LYS A 229 0.97 4.76 -18.00
CA LYS A 229 1.21 4.24 -16.64
C LYS A 229 2.07 5.15 -15.75
N GLY A 230 2.83 6.09 -16.34
CA GLY A 230 3.68 7.01 -15.57
C GLY A 230 2.94 7.98 -14.69
N SER A 231 1.79 8.47 -15.16
CA SER A 231 0.97 9.37 -14.36
C SER A 231 0.39 8.69 -13.11
N LEU A 232 0.34 7.35 -13.10
CA LEU A 232 -0.15 6.58 -11.97
C LEU A 232 0.81 6.59 -10.78
N VAL A 233 2.12 6.63 -11.05
CA VAL A 233 3.17 6.56 -10.03
C VAL A 233 3.78 7.92 -9.69
N GLU A 234 3.62 8.91 -10.60
CA GLU A 234 4.14 10.25 -10.39
C GLU A 234 3.46 10.91 -9.20
N ILE A 235 4.25 11.55 -8.32
CA ILE A 235 3.74 12.26 -7.13
C ILE A 235 2.86 11.35 -6.26
N THR A 236 3.37 10.16 -5.94
CA THR A 236 2.61 9.16 -5.19
C THR A 236 3.46 8.58 -4.07
N LEU A 237 2.98 8.67 -2.83
CA LEU A 237 3.56 8.01 -1.65
C LEU A 237 2.89 6.67 -1.35
N PHE A 238 1.62 6.52 -1.65
CA PHE A 238 0.91 5.29 -1.40
C PHE A 238 -0.04 4.97 -2.55
N LEU A 239 0.05 3.76 -3.06
CA LEU A 239 -0.75 3.32 -4.20
C LEU A 239 -1.59 2.12 -3.81
N ASN A 240 -2.90 2.25 -3.87
CA ASN A 240 -3.83 1.13 -3.75
C ASN A 240 -4.25 0.64 -5.14
N LEU A 241 -3.94 -0.58 -5.45
CA LEU A 241 -4.46 -1.30 -6.61
C LEU A 241 -5.75 -2.00 -6.17
N ASP A 242 -6.89 -1.37 -6.45
CA ASP A 242 -8.19 -1.81 -5.96
C ASP A 242 -8.95 -2.60 -7.03
N GLU A 243 -9.64 -3.64 -6.58
CA GLU A 243 -10.44 -4.54 -7.43
C GLU A 243 -9.65 -5.12 -8.62
N ILE A 244 -8.38 -5.48 -8.37
CA ILE A 244 -7.59 -6.18 -9.37
C ILE A 244 -8.15 -7.59 -9.56
N SER A 245 -8.41 -7.96 -10.82
CA SER A 245 -8.91 -9.28 -11.19
C SER A 245 -7.80 -10.20 -11.71
N ALA A 246 -8.01 -11.51 -11.59
CA ALA A 246 -7.10 -12.52 -12.15
C ALA A 246 -6.95 -12.35 -13.67
N LYS A 247 -8.02 -11.93 -14.37
CA LYS A 247 -8.01 -11.72 -15.82
C LYS A 247 -7.07 -10.60 -16.23
N SER A 248 -7.11 -9.47 -15.54
CA SER A 248 -6.22 -8.33 -15.82
C SER A 248 -4.79 -8.62 -15.37
N SER A 249 -4.61 -9.25 -14.21
CA SER A 249 -3.26 -9.62 -13.72
C SER A 249 -2.57 -10.70 -14.57
N SER A 250 -3.29 -11.45 -15.39
CA SER A 250 -2.73 -12.48 -16.28
C SER A 250 -1.99 -11.93 -17.50
N SER A 251 -2.23 -10.68 -17.89
CA SER A 251 -1.49 -10.00 -18.95
C SER A 251 0.00 -9.86 -18.59
N SER A 252 0.90 -10.28 -19.46
CA SER A 252 2.36 -10.18 -19.25
C SER A 252 2.82 -8.74 -18.99
N SER A 253 2.20 -7.77 -19.66
CA SER A 253 2.49 -6.34 -19.49
C SER A 253 2.10 -5.86 -18.08
N ILE A 254 0.93 -6.26 -17.58
CA ILE A 254 0.46 -5.88 -16.25
C ILE A 254 1.28 -6.58 -15.16
N LYS A 255 1.58 -7.88 -15.31
CA LYS A 255 2.48 -8.60 -14.39
C LYS A 255 3.83 -7.91 -14.24
N ASN A 256 4.46 -7.59 -15.36
CA ASN A 256 5.76 -6.92 -15.36
C ASN A 256 5.67 -5.52 -14.72
N PHE A 257 4.60 -4.80 -15.00
CA PHE A 257 4.34 -3.50 -14.38
C PHE A 257 4.16 -3.62 -12.86
N LEU A 258 3.36 -4.57 -12.38
CA LEU A 258 3.18 -4.82 -10.93
C LEU A 258 4.50 -5.20 -10.26
N LYS A 259 5.28 -6.08 -10.89
CA LYS A 259 6.62 -6.44 -10.39
C LYS A 259 7.54 -5.23 -10.31
N ALA A 260 7.55 -4.37 -11.35
CA ALA A 260 8.33 -3.15 -11.40
C ALA A 260 7.88 -2.13 -10.34
N LEU A 261 6.58 -1.94 -10.14
CA LEU A 261 6.05 -1.06 -9.10
C LEU A 261 6.57 -1.41 -7.71
N VAL A 262 6.66 -2.71 -7.40
CA VAL A 262 7.12 -3.15 -6.09
C VAL A 262 8.64 -3.03 -5.94
N THR A 263 9.43 -3.43 -6.93
CA THR A 263 10.88 -3.59 -6.75
C THR A 263 11.74 -2.50 -7.37
N ASN A 264 11.30 -1.83 -8.43
CA ASN A 264 12.15 -0.87 -9.13
C ASN A 264 12.15 0.49 -8.44
N ALA A 265 13.26 1.19 -8.52
CA ALA A 265 13.39 2.58 -8.05
C ALA A 265 12.72 3.57 -9.01
N SER A 266 12.69 3.24 -10.30
CA SER A 266 12.12 4.06 -11.37
C SER A 266 11.47 3.19 -12.44
N ILE A 267 10.66 3.81 -13.29
CA ILE A 267 10.04 3.16 -14.44
C ILE A 267 10.03 4.10 -15.63
N SER A 268 10.40 3.55 -16.79
CA SER A 268 10.26 4.25 -18.09
C SER A 268 8.80 4.22 -18.52
N VAL A 269 8.21 5.38 -18.76
CA VAL A 269 6.80 5.47 -19.14
C VAL A 269 6.57 6.53 -20.20
N GLU A 270 5.69 6.20 -21.13
CA GLU A 270 5.20 7.17 -22.11
C GLU A 270 4.30 8.19 -21.40
N LYS A 271 4.62 9.48 -21.60
CA LYS A 271 3.76 10.59 -21.18
C LYS A 271 3.05 11.16 -22.39
N LYS A 272 1.74 11.39 -22.27
CA LYS A 272 0.95 12.04 -23.32
C LYS A 272 1.58 13.39 -23.66
N PHE A 273 1.93 13.60 -24.94
CA PHE A 273 2.53 14.85 -25.48
C PHE A 273 3.93 15.22 -24.97
N LYS A 274 4.69 14.28 -24.40
CA LYS A 274 6.11 14.50 -24.05
C LYS A 274 6.95 13.38 -24.64
N ASN A 275 8.09 13.73 -25.26
CA ASN A 275 9.04 12.74 -25.76
C ASN A 275 9.54 11.86 -24.63
N LEU A 276 9.61 10.59 -24.92
CA LEU A 276 10.13 9.51 -24.09
C LEU A 276 11.56 9.83 -23.70
N GLU A 277 11.89 10.15 -22.47
CA GLU A 277 13.31 10.04 -22.07
C GLU A 277 13.59 10.26 -20.58
N LYS A 278 12.59 10.43 -19.71
CA LYS A 278 12.89 10.48 -18.28
C LYS A 278 12.22 9.32 -17.55
N GLU A 279 13.04 8.49 -16.91
CA GLU A 279 12.57 7.55 -15.91
C GLU A 279 11.82 8.29 -14.81
N THR A 280 10.63 7.80 -14.49
CA THR A 280 9.81 8.35 -13.41
C THR A 280 10.13 7.58 -12.13
N PRO A 281 10.61 8.24 -11.06
CA PRO A 281 10.85 7.59 -9.78
C PRO A 281 9.57 7.00 -9.19
N ILE A 282 9.70 5.85 -8.53
CA ILE A 282 8.62 5.17 -7.82
C ILE A 282 8.89 5.28 -6.32
N TYR A 283 8.25 6.22 -5.67
CA TYR A 283 8.34 6.38 -4.20
C TYR A 283 7.24 5.61 -3.47
N GLY A 284 6.16 5.28 -4.19
CA GLY A 284 4.93 4.79 -3.59
C GLY A 284 5.03 3.38 -3.01
N GLN A 285 4.57 3.24 -1.77
CA GLN A 285 4.29 1.95 -1.14
C GLN A 285 3.05 1.32 -1.77
N ILE A 286 3.04 0.00 -1.94
CA ILE A 286 2.01 -0.69 -2.72
C ILE A 286 1.11 -1.52 -1.81
N LEU A 287 -0.19 -1.23 -1.89
CA LEU A 287 -1.29 -2.05 -1.34
C LEU A 287 -2.09 -2.60 -2.52
N ILE A 288 -2.53 -3.84 -2.43
CA ILE A 288 -3.43 -4.46 -3.41
C ILE A 288 -4.65 -4.96 -2.65
N THR A 289 -5.84 -4.56 -3.09
CA THR A 289 -7.09 -5.01 -2.51
C THR A 289 -7.95 -5.70 -3.56
N SER A 290 -8.61 -6.79 -3.19
CA SER A 290 -9.54 -7.47 -4.08
C SER A 290 -10.65 -8.17 -3.33
N ASN A 291 -11.81 -8.25 -3.97
CA ASN A 291 -12.94 -9.08 -3.52
C ASN A 291 -12.83 -10.52 -4.07
N GLU A 292 -11.96 -10.75 -5.04
CA GLU A 292 -11.69 -12.07 -5.60
C GLU A 292 -10.60 -12.78 -4.79
N LEU A 293 -10.82 -14.03 -4.41
CA LEU A 293 -9.82 -14.87 -3.74
C LEU A 293 -8.59 -15.14 -4.61
N TYR A 294 -8.72 -14.96 -5.91
CA TYR A 294 -7.71 -15.29 -6.92
C TYR A 294 -7.38 -14.09 -7.80
N ALA A 295 -7.18 -12.95 -7.17
CA ALA A 295 -6.96 -11.68 -7.85
C ALA A 295 -5.62 -11.58 -8.59
N LEU A 296 -4.60 -12.31 -8.15
CA LEU A 296 -3.24 -12.21 -8.65
C LEU A 296 -2.68 -13.55 -9.10
N GLU A 297 -1.94 -13.53 -10.19
CA GLU A 297 -1.10 -14.66 -10.60
C GLU A 297 0.30 -14.50 -9.99
N ILE A 298 0.65 -15.34 -9.02
CA ILE A 298 1.92 -15.34 -8.31
C ILE A 298 2.73 -16.57 -8.71
N GLU A 299 3.97 -16.37 -9.14
CA GLU A 299 4.93 -17.45 -9.43
C GLU A 299 5.51 -18.03 -8.14
N SER A 300 5.90 -19.32 -8.15
CA SER A 300 6.41 -20.00 -6.95
C SER A 300 7.64 -19.33 -6.30
N SER A 301 8.46 -18.67 -7.11
CA SER A 301 9.66 -17.95 -6.64
C SER A 301 9.41 -16.47 -6.33
N ASP A 302 8.17 -15.98 -6.39
CA ASP A 302 7.89 -14.57 -6.20
C ASP A 302 8.00 -14.16 -4.72
N ARG A 303 8.89 -13.23 -4.45
CA ARG A 303 9.21 -12.69 -3.11
C ARG A 303 8.59 -11.33 -2.81
N ARG A 304 7.71 -10.84 -3.70
CA ARG A 304 7.22 -9.44 -3.67
C ARG A 304 5.90 -9.25 -2.96
N PHE A 305 5.14 -10.31 -2.74
CA PHE A 305 3.78 -10.21 -2.25
C PHE A 305 3.62 -10.94 -0.91
N THR A 306 3.12 -10.22 0.09
CA THR A 306 2.55 -10.77 1.32
C THR A 306 1.03 -10.78 1.15
N VAL A 307 0.41 -11.93 1.23
CA VAL A 307 -1.02 -12.12 0.93
C VAL A 307 -1.75 -12.55 2.18
N PHE A 308 -2.77 -11.80 2.56
CA PHE A 308 -3.66 -12.14 3.68
C PHE A 308 -5.11 -12.21 3.22
N SER A 309 -5.85 -13.18 3.74
CA SER A 309 -7.31 -13.17 3.68
C SER A 309 -7.84 -12.32 4.82
N THR A 310 -8.83 -11.49 4.51
CA THR A 310 -9.55 -10.74 5.54
C THR A 310 -10.58 -11.63 6.24
N SER A 311 -11.03 -11.21 7.40
CA SER A 311 -12.20 -11.77 8.06
C SER A 311 -13.49 -11.39 7.31
N GLY A 312 -14.65 -11.68 7.87
CA GLY A 312 -15.95 -11.45 7.24
C GLY A 312 -16.36 -9.98 7.14
N ASN A 313 -17.59 -9.73 6.69
CA ASN A 313 -18.14 -8.38 6.62
C ASN A 313 -18.24 -7.74 8.01
N LEU A 314 -17.79 -6.49 8.16
CA LEU A 314 -17.75 -5.76 9.43
C LEU A 314 -19.11 -5.65 10.13
N ALA A 315 -20.21 -5.59 9.37
CA ALA A 315 -21.55 -5.56 9.94
C ALA A 315 -21.86 -6.82 10.77
N ASN A 316 -21.29 -7.98 10.40
CA ASN A 316 -21.44 -9.23 11.15
C ASN A 316 -20.61 -9.26 12.45
N TYR A 317 -19.73 -8.29 12.64
CA TYR A 317 -18.85 -8.13 13.80
C TYR A 317 -19.17 -6.84 14.57
N ASP A 318 -20.40 -6.33 14.43
CA ASP A 318 -20.85 -5.10 15.08
C ASP A 318 -19.86 -3.94 14.88
N PHE A 319 -19.30 -3.85 13.66
CA PHE A 319 -18.24 -2.88 13.34
C PHE A 319 -17.12 -2.86 14.38
N LEU A 320 -16.66 -4.05 14.78
CA LEU A 320 -15.61 -4.26 15.79
C LEU A 320 -15.98 -3.77 17.21
N GLY A 321 -17.28 -3.77 17.52
CA GLY A 321 -17.84 -3.30 18.77
C GLY A 321 -18.16 -1.80 18.80
N TYR A 322 -18.18 -1.14 17.63
CA TYR A 322 -18.54 0.28 17.50
C TYR A 322 -19.99 0.50 17.02
N GLY A 323 -20.72 -0.57 16.69
CA GLY A 323 -22.15 -0.53 16.34
C GLY A 323 -22.42 -0.16 14.89
N ASN A 324 -21.70 0.80 14.29
CA ASN A 324 -21.88 1.24 12.91
C ASN A 324 -20.59 1.83 12.32
N TYR A 325 -20.64 2.11 11.01
CA TYR A 325 -19.51 2.69 10.28
C TYR A 325 -19.09 4.05 10.80
N GLU A 326 -20.05 4.94 11.08
CA GLU A 326 -19.81 6.31 11.50
C GLU A 326 -19.05 6.35 12.82
N SER A 327 -19.46 5.52 13.79
CA SER A 327 -18.78 5.40 15.10
C SER A 327 -17.37 4.82 14.97
N LEU A 328 -17.17 3.81 14.13
CA LEU A 328 -15.85 3.25 13.85
C LEU A 328 -14.95 4.30 13.17
N SER A 329 -15.45 5.01 12.17
CA SER A 329 -14.71 6.07 11.47
C SER A 329 -14.33 7.21 12.43
N ALA A 330 -15.24 7.65 13.30
CA ALA A 330 -14.95 8.68 14.30
C ALA A 330 -13.86 8.22 15.28
N ALA A 331 -13.93 6.96 15.76
CA ALA A 331 -12.90 6.38 16.62
C ALA A 331 -11.53 6.35 15.93
N ILE A 332 -11.46 5.87 14.68
CA ILE A 332 -10.23 5.86 13.88
C ILE A 332 -9.65 7.27 13.77
N LYS A 333 -10.47 8.27 13.39
CA LYS A 333 -10.01 9.67 13.25
C LYS A 333 -9.45 10.23 14.55
N SER A 334 -10.06 9.92 15.68
CA SER A 334 -9.58 10.37 16.99
C SER A 334 -8.22 9.76 17.38
N GLU A 335 -7.91 8.57 16.86
CA GLU A 335 -6.67 7.83 17.17
C GLU A 335 -5.51 8.14 16.21
N LEU A 336 -5.74 8.75 15.04
CA LEU A 336 -4.72 8.96 14.00
C LEU A 336 -3.46 9.66 14.52
N LYS A 337 -3.63 10.70 15.37
CA LYS A 337 -2.50 11.41 15.97
C LYS A 337 -1.65 10.47 16.82
N SER A 338 -2.29 9.72 17.70
CA SER A 338 -1.61 8.77 18.60
C SER A 338 -0.97 7.62 17.83
N PHE A 339 -1.67 7.12 16.83
CA PHE A 339 -1.17 6.06 15.95
C PHE A 339 0.03 6.51 15.11
N SER A 340 0.02 7.75 14.59
CA SER A 340 1.17 8.28 13.83
C SER A 340 2.42 8.40 14.71
N ILE A 341 2.27 8.85 15.95
CA ILE A 341 3.35 8.90 16.93
C ILE A 341 3.83 7.48 17.27
N TYR A 342 2.92 6.52 17.43
CA TYR A 342 3.27 5.12 17.65
C TYR A 342 4.09 4.56 16.49
N LEU A 343 3.70 4.80 15.23
CA LEU A 343 4.46 4.39 14.05
C LEU A 343 5.86 5.02 14.00
N LYS A 344 5.99 6.30 14.37
CA LYS A 344 7.29 6.99 14.41
C LYS A 344 8.26 6.41 15.44
N ASN A 345 7.74 5.91 16.55
CA ASN A 345 8.55 5.34 17.63
C ASN A 345 8.64 3.81 17.57
N TYR A 346 8.00 3.18 16.59
CA TYR A 346 8.04 1.73 16.43
C TYR A 346 9.47 1.29 16.08
N GLN A 347 9.95 0.24 16.76
CA GLN A 347 11.23 -0.37 16.44
C GLN A 347 11.10 -1.22 15.18
N VAL A 348 11.50 -0.65 14.05
CA VAL A 348 11.37 -1.28 12.75
C VAL A 348 12.41 -2.37 12.55
N ASP A 349 11.94 -3.56 12.21
CA ASP A 349 12.76 -4.61 11.60
C ASP A 349 12.75 -4.43 10.07
N GLU A 350 13.80 -3.78 9.54
CA GLU A 350 13.92 -3.48 8.11
C GLU A 350 13.94 -4.75 7.25
N LYS A 351 14.58 -5.82 7.73
CA LYS A 351 14.63 -7.09 7.02
C LYS A 351 13.24 -7.68 6.87
N ASN A 352 12.48 -7.71 7.96
CA ASN A 352 11.12 -8.23 7.96
C ASN A 352 10.18 -7.36 7.13
N ALA A 353 10.31 -6.02 7.18
CA ALA A 353 9.53 -5.10 6.35
C ALA A 353 9.76 -5.30 4.84
N ASN A 354 10.93 -5.80 4.43
CA ASN A 354 11.31 -6.07 3.04
C ASN A 354 11.27 -7.55 2.67
N THR A 355 10.73 -8.41 3.53
CA THR A 355 10.59 -9.85 3.29
C THR A 355 9.11 -10.24 3.27
N ALA A 356 8.68 -10.85 2.17
CA ALA A 356 7.30 -11.32 2.07
C ALA A 356 7.06 -12.50 3.03
N MET A 357 5.95 -12.45 3.75
CA MET A 357 5.50 -13.59 4.54
C MET A 357 5.06 -14.73 3.61
N ASN A 358 5.45 -15.94 3.97
CA ASN A 358 4.87 -17.13 3.39
C ASN A 358 3.54 -17.42 4.10
N THR A 359 2.46 -17.42 3.34
CA THR A 359 1.11 -17.60 3.85
C THR A 359 0.36 -18.62 3.00
N LEU A 360 -0.63 -19.26 3.59
CA LEU A 360 -1.48 -20.22 2.88
C LEU A 360 -2.17 -19.56 1.68
N GLU A 361 -2.59 -18.33 1.83
CA GLU A 361 -3.24 -17.54 0.77
C GLU A 361 -2.30 -17.35 -0.43
N LYS A 362 -1.04 -17.04 -0.16
CA LYS A 362 0.00 -16.92 -1.19
C LYS A 362 0.24 -18.27 -1.89
N ASP A 363 0.35 -19.34 -1.12
CA ASP A 363 0.53 -20.69 -1.67
C ASP A 363 -0.65 -21.12 -2.53
N ASN A 364 -1.88 -20.77 -2.14
CA ASN A 364 -3.08 -21.00 -2.95
C ASN A 364 -3.04 -20.25 -4.29
N LEU A 365 -2.61 -18.99 -4.30
CA LEU A 365 -2.44 -18.22 -5.54
C LEU A 365 -1.35 -18.83 -6.44
N ILE A 366 -0.22 -19.25 -5.87
CA ILE A 366 0.85 -19.95 -6.60
C ILE A 366 0.35 -21.26 -7.22
N GLN A 367 -0.34 -22.08 -6.44
CA GLN A 367 -0.90 -23.36 -6.95
C GLN A 367 -1.90 -23.10 -8.08
N GLN A 368 -2.75 -22.10 -7.96
CA GLN A 368 -3.69 -21.77 -9.01
C GLN A 368 -2.99 -21.28 -10.28
N TYR A 369 -1.98 -20.44 -10.15
CA TYR A 369 -1.14 -20.03 -11.29
C TYR A 369 -0.49 -21.24 -11.96
N GLN A 370 0.08 -22.17 -11.20
CA GLN A 370 0.63 -23.42 -11.73
C GLN A 370 -0.44 -24.25 -12.44
N ARG A 371 -1.64 -24.38 -11.88
CA ARG A 371 -2.77 -25.07 -12.53
C ARG A 371 -3.18 -24.40 -13.86
N ALA A 372 -3.19 -23.07 -13.90
CA ALA A 372 -3.54 -22.32 -15.10
C ALA A 372 -2.47 -22.41 -16.20
N THR A 373 -1.19 -22.38 -15.82
CA THR A 373 -0.06 -22.46 -16.75
C THR A 373 0.21 -23.92 -17.19
N HIS A 374 -0.04 -24.90 -16.34
CA HIS A 374 0.17 -26.33 -16.62
C HIS A 374 -1.02 -27.00 -17.31
N LYS A 375 -1.98 -26.24 -17.82
CA LYS A 375 -3.07 -26.76 -18.69
C LYS A 375 -2.60 -27.58 -19.89
N ARG A 376 -1.28 -27.64 -20.15
CA ARG A 376 -0.68 -28.49 -21.20
C ARG A 376 -0.14 -29.83 -20.72
N ILE A 377 0.03 -30.08 -19.41
CA ILE A 377 0.39 -31.39 -18.87
C ILE A 377 -0.92 -32.11 -18.58
N LYS A 378 -1.24 -33.13 -19.38
CA LYS A 378 -2.38 -34.05 -19.15
C LYS A 378 -2.14 -34.72 -17.79
N MET A 379 -2.76 -34.18 -16.73
CA MET A 379 -2.79 -34.87 -15.43
C MET A 379 -3.48 -36.21 -15.58
N THR A 380 -2.92 -37.23 -14.97
CA THR A 380 -3.58 -38.51 -14.88
C THR A 380 -4.89 -38.37 -14.11
N LYS A 381 -5.84 -39.24 -14.38
CA LYS A 381 -7.13 -39.29 -13.64
C LYS A 381 -6.89 -39.37 -12.12
N LEU A 382 -5.88 -40.14 -11.73
CA LEU A 382 -5.49 -40.30 -10.34
C LEU A 382 -5.00 -39.01 -9.70
N GLN A 383 -4.12 -38.28 -10.36
CA GLN A 383 -3.62 -36.99 -9.87
C GLN A 383 -4.73 -35.95 -9.71
N LYS A 384 -5.70 -35.96 -10.60
CA LYS A 384 -6.89 -35.10 -10.50
C LYS A 384 -7.72 -35.47 -9.27
N ASN A 385 -7.99 -36.74 -9.06
CA ASN A 385 -8.77 -37.24 -7.93
C ASN A 385 -8.09 -36.92 -6.58
N LEU A 386 -6.76 -37.10 -6.49
CA LEU A 386 -6.00 -36.75 -5.28
C LEU A 386 -6.07 -35.28 -4.90
N ARG A 387 -5.99 -34.41 -5.89
CA ARG A 387 -6.11 -32.95 -5.66
C ARG A 387 -7.52 -32.55 -5.25
N GLU A 388 -8.52 -33.06 -5.91
CA GLU A 388 -9.92 -32.78 -5.60
C GLU A 388 -10.28 -33.25 -4.17
N PHE A 389 -9.74 -34.39 -3.76
CA PHE A 389 -9.89 -34.93 -2.42
C PHE A 389 -9.16 -34.10 -1.36
N GLU A 390 -7.91 -33.71 -1.61
CA GLU A 390 -7.15 -32.80 -0.76
C GLU A 390 -7.88 -31.49 -0.56
N GLU A 391 -8.34 -30.89 -1.64
CA GLU A 391 -9.04 -29.61 -1.62
C GLU A 391 -10.34 -29.68 -0.82
N ALA A 392 -11.08 -30.77 -0.97
CA ALA A 392 -12.33 -30.99 -0.22
C ALA A 392 -12.09 -31.12 1.28
N ILE A 393 -11.03 -31.79 1.69
CA ILE A 393 -10.64 -31.91 3.12
C ILE A 393 -10.18 -30.53 3.64
N ARG A 394 -9.28 -29.89 2.94
CA ARG A 394 -8.71 -28.61 3.34
C ARG A 394 -9.75 -27.48 3.47
N LEU A 395 -10.68 -27.42 2.52
CA LEU A 395 -11.75 -26.42 2.50
C LEU A 395 -12.96 -26.84 3.35
N LYS A 396 -12.92 -28.01 4.00
CA LYS A 396 -14.03 -28.59 4.78
C LYS A 396 -15.34 -28.59 3.95
N ASN A 397 -15.25 -29.04 2.71
CA ASN A 397 -16.34 -28.97 1.75
C ASN A 397 -17.39 -30.06 2.02
N PHE A 398 -18.36 -29.76 2.88
CA PHE A 398 -19.47 -30.67 3.21
C PHE A 398 -20.25 -31.13 1.97
N ASN A 399 -20.45 -30.23 0.98
CA ASN A 399 -21.18 -30.56 -0.23
C ASN A 399 -20.46 -31.63 -1.07
N PHE A 400 -19.14 -31.60 -1.09
CA PHE A 400 -18.35 -32.60 -1.76
C PHE A 400 -18.58 -34.01 -1.17
N PHE A 401 -18.58 -34.11 0.16
CA PHE A 401 -18.78 -35.39 0.87
C PHE A 401 -20.26 -35.83 0.91
N ASN A 402 -21.20 -34.98 0.55
CA ASN A 402 -22.59 -35.39 0.32
C ASN A 402 -22.73 -36.42 -0.82
N ASN A 403 -21.80 -36.45 -1.76
CA ASN A 403 -21.76 -37.42 -2.86
C ASN A 403 -21.47 -38.87 -2.41
N ILE A 404 -21.22 -39.09 -1.12
CA ILE A 404 -21.18 -40.44 -0.52
C ILE A 404 -22.65 -40.90 -0.38
N VAL A 405 -23.16 -41.60 -1.41
CA VAL A 405 -24.58 -41.98 -1.56
C VAL A 405 -24.88 -43.42 -1.11
N ASP A 406 -23.86 -44.23 -0.82
CA ASP A 406 -24.03 -45.64 -0.45
C ASP A 406 -24.67 -45.77 0.95
N GLU A 407 -25.83 -46.36 1.04
CA GLU A 407 -26.56 -46.58 2.30
C GLU A 407 -25.71 -47.36 3.35
N ASN A 408 -24.85 -48.27 2.89
CA ASN A 408 -23.93 -48.98 3.75
C ASN A 408 -22.78 -48.10 4.29
N LYS A 409 -22.65 -46.86 3.88
CA LYS A 409 -21.61 -45.92 4.26
C LYS A 409 -22.16 -44.68 4.96
N PHE A 410 -23.38 -44.75 5.42
CA PHE A 410 -24.01 -43.65 6.19
C PHE A 410 -23.21 -43.31 7.45
N GLN A 411 -22.66 -44.32 8.13
CA GLN A 411 -21.81 -44.11 9.29
C GLN A 411 -20.53 -43.36 8.91
N LEU A 412 -19.84 -43.74 7.84
CA LEU A 412 -18.62 -43.04 7.36
C LEU A 412 -18.92 -41.56 7.04
N LYS A 413 -20.03 -41.28 6.39
CA LYS A 413 -20.45 -39.93 6.07
C LYS A 413 -20.66 -39.08 7.32
N ASN A 414 -21.36 -39.62 8.33
CA ASN A 414 -21.62 -38.93 9.59
C ASN A 414 -20.32 -38.67 10.35
N GLU A 415 -19.39 -39.62 10.34
CA GLU A 415 -18.07 -39.50 10.93
C GLU A 415 -17.26 -38.40 10.29
N ILE A 416 -17.24 -38.30 8.93
CA ILE A 416 -16.58 -37.24 8.18
C ILE A 416 -17.18 -35.89 8.53
N PHE A 417 -18.50 -35.77 8.59
CA PHE A 417 -19.16 -34.52 8.91
C PHE A 417 -18.85 -34.08 10.35
N GLY A 418 -18.85 -34.99 11.32
CA GLY A 418 -18.42 -34.73 12.67
C GLY A 418 -16.96 -34.28 12.73
N ASP A 419 -16.08 -34.96 12.01
CA ASP A 419 -14.67 -34.61 11.91
C ASP A 419 -14.48 -33.17 11.39
N LEU A 420 -15.12 -32.83 10.26
CA LEU A 420 -15.02 -31.50 9.65
C LEU A 420 -15.57 -30.38 10.53
N GLN A 421 -16.65 -30.63 11.29
CA GLN A 421 -17.21 -29.69 12.26
C GLN A 421 -16.20 -29.37 13.39
N HIS A 422 -15.42 -30.38 13.81
CA HIS A 422 -14.39 -30.23 14.85
C HIS A 422 -13.02 -29.84 14.31
N ASN A 423 -12.92 -29.47 13.02
CA ASN A 423 -11.67 -29.07 12.35
C ASN A 423 -10.60 -30.16 12.33
N ILE A 424 -11.00 -31.39 12.23
CA ILE A 424 -10.13 -32.58 12.10
C ILE A 424 -10.58 -33.45 10.94
N PHE A 425 -9.74 -34.42 10.54
CA PHE A 425 -10.12 -35.51 9.66
C PHE A 425 -9.39 -36.77 10.11
N ARG A 426 -10.12 -37.82 10.51
CA ARG A 426 -9.52 -39.10 10.98
C ARG A 426 -8.71 -39.73 9.87
N VAL A 427 -7.47 -40.08 10.17
CA VAL A 427 -6.56 -40.75 9.23
C VAL A 427 -7.15 -42.08 8.74
N ASP A 428 -7.83 -42.81 9.63
CA ASP A 428 -8.48 -44.08 9.29
C ASP A 428 -9.61 -43.91 8.26
N ASN A 429 -10.23 -42.74 8.18
CA ASN A 429 -11.31 -42.46 7.24
C ASN A 429 -10.79 -42.01 5.86
N LEU A 430 -9.49 -41.71 5.68
CA LEU A 430 -8.94 -41.24 4.40
C LEU A 430 -9.15 -42.26 3.28
N LEU A 431 -8.70 -43.50 3.50
CA LEU A 431 -8.75 -44.54 2.48
C LEU A 431 -10.17 -45.01 2.18
N PRO A 432 -11.05 -45.28 3.18
CA PRO A 432 -12.43 -45.61 2.92
C PRO A 432 -13.16 -44.56 2.16
N THR A 433 -12.94 -43.29 2.50
CA THR A 433 -13.55 -42.15 1.81
C THR A 433 -13.07 -42.03 0.37
N PHE A 434 -11.74 -42.08 0.15
CA PHE A 434 -11.16 -42.03 -1.19
C PHE A 434 -11.69 -43.17 -2.09
N LYS A 435 -11.72 -44.36 -1.57
CA LYS A 435 -12.24 -45.55 -2.29
C LYS A 435 -13.72 -45.39 -2.64
N THR A 436 -14.49 -44.80 -1.76
CA THR A 436 -15.91 -44.59 -1.99
C THR A 436 -16.16 -43.59 -3.11
N LEU A 437 -15.38 -42.49 -3.15
CA LEU A 437 -15.56 -41.45 -4.14
C LEU A 437 -14.95 -41.80 -5.51
N TYR A 438 -13.85 -42.53 -5.55
CA TYR A 438 -13.08 -42.72 -6.77
C TYR A 438 -12.81 -44.21 -7.16
N GLY A 439 -13.28 -45.15 -6.35
CA GLY A 439 -13.18 -46.58 -6.61
C GLY A 439 -11.96 -47.25 -5.99
N ASN A 440 -12.00 -48.60 -5.91
CA ASN A 440 -11.11 -49.41 -5.07
C ASN A 440 -9.71 -49.71 -5.64
N ARG A 441 -9.36 -49.21 -6.86
CA ARG A 441 -8.24 -49.75 -7.63
C ARG A 441 -6.87 -49.07 -7.37
N ASN A 442 -6.85 -47.94 -6.68
CA ASN A 442 -5.65 -47.10 -6.67
C ASN A 442 -4.71 -47.32 -5.46
N PHE A 443 -5.24 -47.65 -4.29
CA PHE A 443 -4.47 -47.80 -3.06
C PHE A 443 -4.94 -48.98 -2.24
N SER A 444 -4.00 -49.71 -1.68
CA SER A 444 -4.27 -50.87 -0.81
C SER A 444 -4.30 -50.47 0.67
N THR A 445 -3.45 -49.50 1.05
CA THR A 445 -3.26 -49.07 2.44
C THR A 445 -3.42 -47.54 2.60
N VAL A 446 -3.72 -47.10 3.83
CA VAL A 446 -3.76 -45.69 4.19
C VAL A 446 -2.40 -45.03 4.00
N SER A 447 -1.32 -45.76 4.29
CA SER A 447 0.05 -45.26 4.15
C SER A 447 0.41 -44.90 2.70
N GLU A 448 -0.01 -45.74 1.74
CA GLU A 448 0.18 -45.49 0.32
C GLU A 448 -0.58 -44.22 -0.12
N LEU A 449 -1.84 -44.06 0.30
CA LEU A 449 -2.63 -42.88 0.00
C LEU A 449 -2.05 -41.60 0.63
N LEU A 450 -1.62 -41.70 1.91
CA LEU A 450 -0.98 -40.59 2.61
C LEU A 450 0.28 -40.10 1.91
N LYS A 451 1.13 -40.99 1.44
CA LYS A 451 2.35 -40.67 0.70
C LYS A 451 2.04 -39.87 -0.58
N GLU A 452 1.01 -40.26 -1.31
CA GLU A 452 0.61 -39.55 -2.52
C GLU A 452 -0.08 -38.21 -2.19
N LEU A 453 -0.85 -38.15 -1.11
CA LEU A 453 -1.43 -36.90 -0.62
C LEU A 453 -0.37 -35.92 -0.10
N GLN A 454 0.71 -36.39 0.49
CA GLN A 454 1.89 -35.62 0.87
C GLN A 454 2.55 -34.95 -0.35
N ASN A 455 2.59 -35.63 -1.50
CA ASN A 455 3.07 -35.05 -2.76
C ASN A 455 2.15 -33.95 -3.28
N VAL A 456 0.87 -33.95 -2.92
CA VAL A 456 -0.10 -32.91 -3.28
C VAL A 456 -0.05 -31.73 -2.31
N ASN A 457 -0.02 -32.00 -1.01
CA ASN A 457 0.06 -31.00 0.05
C ASN A 457 0.82 -31.55 1.26
N ILE A 458 2.14 -31.30 1.25
CA ILE A 458 3.05 -31.82 2.28
C ILE A 458 2.68 -31.30 3.69
N ASN A 459 2.18 -30.09 3.78
CA ASN A 459 1.90 -29.48 5.08
C ASN A 459 0.65 -30.09 5.72
N LEU A 460 -0.43 -30.26 4.95
CA LEU A 460 -1.68 -30.83 5.45
C LEU A 460 -1.50 -32.31 5.87
N PHE A 461 -0.76 -33.08 5.10
CA PHE A 461 -0.61 -34.52 5.30
C PHE A 461 0.73 -34.93 5.96
N SER A 462 1.50 -33.97 6.49
CA SER A 462 2.75 -34.27 7.21
C SER A 462 2.49 -35.00 8.53
N ASN A 463 3.45 -35.78 8.96
CA ASN A 463 3.39 -36.43 10.27
C ASN A 463 3.29 -35.43 11.44
N GLN A 464 3.80 -34.22 11.26
CA GLN A 464 3.71 -33.14 12.25
C GLN A 464 2.29 -32.58 12.41
N ASN A 465 1.44 -32.74 11.39
CA ASN A 465 0.05 -32.30 11.40
C ASN A 465 -0.93 -33.38 11.84
N ILE A 466 -0.43 -34.60 12.09
CA ILE A 466 -1.24 -35.68 12.62
C ILE A 466 -1.19 -35.65 14.14
N VAL A 467 -2.35 -35.39 14.75
CA VAL A 467 -2.55 -35.29 16.18
C VAL A 467 -3.37 -36.44 16.73
N GLN A 468 -3.21 -36.76 18.02
CA GLN A 468 -4.06 -37.71 18.70
C GLN A 468 -5.30 -37.02 19.25
N CYS A 469 -6.47 -37.53 18.94
CA CYS A 469 -7.76 -37.02 19.42
C CYS A 469 -8.49 -38.13 20.18
N ASN A 470 -9.12 -37.80 21.31
CA ASN A 470 -10.01 -38.73 21.99
C ASN A 470 -11.41 -38.58 21.37
N ILE A 471 -11.88 -39.61 20.69
CA ILE A 471 -13.19 -39.64 20.05
C ILE A 471 -13.98 -40.81 20.68
N ASN A 472 -15.03 -40.49 21.42
CA ASN A 472 -15.88 -41.44 22.12
C ASN A 472 -15.12 -42.40 23.06
N GLY A 473 -14.06 -41.91 23.72
CA GLY A 473 -13.23 -42.73 24.63
C GLY A 473 -12.09 -43.48 23.96
N GLU A 474 -11.96 -43.45 22.64
CA GLU A 474 -10.87 -44.04 21.87
C GLU A 474 -9.88 -43.01 21.36
N ILE A 475 -8.58 -43.30 21.45
CA ILE A 475 -7.54 -42.45 20.86
C ILE A 475 -7.46 -42.75 19.36
N LYS A 476 -7.69 -41.72 18.53
CA LYS A 476 -7.62 -41.79 17.07
C LYS A 476 -6.57 -40.78 16.54
N TYR A 477 -5.91 -41.13 15.43
CA TYR A 477 -5.03 -40.21 14.71
C TYR A 477 -5.83 -39.36 13.73
N CYS A 478 -5.68 -38.04 13.82
CA CYS A 478 -6.44 -37.12 13.04
C CYS A 478 -5.51 -36.06 12.38
N LEU A 479 -5.84 -35.71 11.14
CA LEU A 479 -5.29 -34.49 10.53
C LEU A 479 -5.91 -33.29 11.24
N ASN A 480 -5.09 -32.31 11.62
CA ASN A 480 -5.56 -31.03 12.15
C ASN A 480 -5.88 -30.09 10.99
N LEU A 481 -7.13 -29.69 10.84
CA LEU A 481 -7.59 -28.78 9.79
C LEU A 481 -7.59 -27.30 10.23
N ASN A 482 -7.21 -27.02 11.46
CA ASN A 482 -6.97 -25.65 11.96
C ASN A 482 -5.55 -25.17 11.68
N VAL A 483 -4.83 -25.77 10.76
CA VAL A 483 -3.46 -25.36 10.47
C VAL A 483 -3.43 -23.93 9.95
N SER A 484 -3.38 -22.99 10.88
CA SER A 484 -2.58 -21.80 10.69
C SER A 484 -1.14 -22.25 10.69
N TYR A 485 -0.41 -22.01 9.63
CA TYR A 485 0.99 -22.43 9.50
C TYR A 485 1.85 -21.77 10.57
N HIS A 486 1.91 -22.38 11.74
CA HIS A 486 2.94 -22.11 12.74
C HIS A 486 4.13 -23.00 12.42
N GLN A 487 5.11 -22.44 11.74
CA GLN A 487 6.47 -22.94 11.91
C GLN A 487 6.93 -22.51 13.31
N TYR A 488 7.25 -23.54 14.13
CA TYR A 488 7.93 -23.50 15.42
C TYR A 488 7.15 -23.01 16.65
N GLY A 489 6.85 -23.98 17.47
CA GLY A 489 7.07 -23.90 18.90
C GLY A 489 5.88 -23.54 19.80
N TYR A 490 5.57 -24.50 20.60
CA TYR A 490 4.78 -24.50 21.84
C TYR A 490 3.27 -24.65 21.72
N PHE A 491 2.86 -25.90 21.78
CA PHE A 491 1.56 -26.28 22.30
C PHE A 491 1.49 -25.92 23.79
N TYR A 492 0.52 -25.08 24.16
CA TYR A 492 -0.02 -25.09 25.52
C TYR A 492 -1.38 -25.77 25.46
N ALA A 493 -1.51 -26.74 26.37
CA ALA A 493 -2.69 -27.55 26.66
C ALA A 493 -3.88 -26.68 27.12
#